data_e6e6b1c8e4d46d8f3836e1e09efee87d
#
_entry.id   e6e6b1c8e4d46d8f3836e1e09efee87d
#
_cell.length_a   1.000
_cell.length_b   1.000
_cell.length_c   1.000
_cell.angle_alpha   90.00
_cell.angle_beta   90.00
_cell.angle_gamma   90.00
#
_symmetry.space_group_name_H-M   'P 1'
#
loop_
_entity.id
_entity.type
_entity.pdbx_description
1 polymer ?
#
loop_
_entity_poly.entity_id
_entity_poly.type
_entity_poly.pdbx_seq_one_letter_code
_entity_poly.pdbx_strand_id
1 'polypeptide(L)'
;MRLPRATQAAWVIALAERVQPLINLMDERLRASGYIRIDGTPLQVINSDLPASSKHYMWIRVAGPPGERIILFDYDPSRGGDTAMRLLEGVQGTLHTDGHSAYDEAARVLSLTHCGRLAPETSLCQVTDRRRRSGSLGGSALQDSM
;
A
#
# COMPACT_ATOMS: atom_id res chain seq x y z
N MET A 1 -34.00 1.99 27.97
CA MET A 1 -32.74 2.50 28.57
C MET A 1 -31.87 3.02 27.44
N ARG A 2 -31.51 4.32 27.42
CA ARG A 2 -30.61 4.87 26.41
C ARG A 2 -29.19 4.95 27.00
N LEU A 3 -28.24 4.24 26.42
CA LEU A 3 -26.83 4.33 26.80
C LEU A 3 -26.24 5.69 26.39
N PRO A 4 -25.51 6.38 27.26
CA PRO A 4 -24.81 7.61 26.93
C PRO A 4 -23.80 7.38 25.80
N ARG A 5 -23.65 8.34 24.89
CA ARG A 5 -22.68 8.25 23.77
C ARG A 5 -21.23 8.08 24.25
N ALA A 6 -20.88 8.74 25.36
CA ALA A 6 -19.57 8.62 25.96
C ALA A 6 -19.25 7.17 26.41
N THR A 7 -20.24 6.47 26.99
CA THR A 7 -20.07 5.06 27.37
C THR A 7 -19.85 4.16 26.17
N GLN A 8 -20.60 4.39 25.08
CA GLN A 8 -20.46 3.63 23.83
C GLN A 8 -19.07 3.86 23.22
N ALA A 9 -18.59 5.11 23.18
CA ALA A 9 -17.25 5.45 22.70
C ALA A 9 -16.15 4.79 23.54
N ALA A 10 -16.27 4.83 24.87
CA ALA A 10 -15.31 4.18 25.76
C ALA A 10 -15.22 2.67 25.53
N TRP A 11 -16.34 2.00 25.28
CA TRP A 11 -16.34 0.57 24.97
C TRP A 11 -15.67 0.26 23.64
N VAL A 12 -15.91 1.07 22.62
CA VAL A 12 -15.24 0.90 21.31
C VAL A 12 -13.74 1.07 21.44
N ILE A 13 -13.28 2.08 22.18
CA ILE A 13 -11.85 2.31 22.42
C ILE A 13 -11.24 1.11 23.18
N ALA A 14 -11.86 0.68 24.28
CA ALA A 14 -11.35 -0.44 25.06
C ALA A 14 -11.33 -1.75 24.25
N LEU A 15 -12.29 -1.97 23.35
CA LEU A 15 -12.28 -3.11 22.44
C LEU A 15 -11.14 -3.00 21.42
N ALA A 16 -10.95 -1.82 20.82
CA ALA A 16 -9.87 -1.58 19.86
C ALA A 16 -8.49 -1.90 20.45
N GLU A 17 -8.23 -1.45 21.68
CA GLU A 17 -6.98 -1.77 22.39
C GLU A 17 -6.78 -3.28 22.58
N ARG A 18 -7.85 -4.01 22.91
CA ARG A 18 -7.77 -5.47 23.13
C ARG A 18 -7.56 -6.27 21.86
N VAL A 19 -8.04 -5.79 20.71
CA VAL A 19 -7.86 -6.47 19.42
C VAL A 19 -6.57 -6.04 18.70
N GLN A 20 -5.84 -5.05 19.22
CA GLN A 20 -4.62 -4.55 18.59
C GLN A 20 -3.58 -5.65 18.30
N PRO A 21 -3.32 -6.64 19.17
CA PRO A 21 -2.39 -7.73 18.85
C PRO A 21 -2.82 -8.55 17.63
N LEU A 22 -4.13 -8.75 17.43
CA LEU A 22 -4.65 -9.41 16.23
C LEU A 22 -4.43 -8.58 14.97
N ILE A 23 -4.69 -7.28 15.05
CA ILE A 23 -4.43 -6.35 13.94
C ILE A 23 -2.94 -6.36 13.56
N ASN A 24 -2.04 -6.34 14.54
CA ASN A 24 -0.60 -6.41 14.29
C ASN A 24 -0.20 -7.70 13.57
N LEU A 25 -0.73 -8.85 14.01
CA LEU A 25 -0.48 -10.14 13.33
C LEU A 25 -1.04 -10.16 11.90
N MET A 26 -2.21 -9.56 11.68
CA MET A 26 -2.78 -9.41 10.33
C MET A 26 -1.90 -8.53 9.44
N ASP A 27 -1.35 -7.43 9.98
CA ASP A 27 -0.45 -6.53 9.25
C ASP A 27 0.87 -7.25 8.88
N GLU A 28 1.46 -8.00 9.79
CA GLU A 28 2.65 -8.82 9.52
C GLU A 28 2.40 -9.82 8.37
N ARG A 29 1.29 -10.54 8.40
CA ARG A 29 0.91 -11.48 7.34
C ARG A 29 0.61 -10.79 6.01
N LEU A 30 -0.02 -9.62 6.07
CA LEU A 30 -0.30 -8.80 4.91
C LEU A 30 1.01 -8.38 4.23
N ARG A 31 2.00 -7.90 4.98
CA ARG A 31 3.32 -7.51 4.46
C ARG A 31 4.08 -8.68 3.84
N ALA A 32 3.97 -9.86 4.41
CA ALA A 32 4.64 -11.07 3.94
C ALA A 32 3.96 -11.76 2.75
N SER A 33 2.81 -11.28 2.29
CA SER A 33 1.98 -11.98 1.29
C SER A 33 2.55 -11.99 -0.13
N GLY A 34 3.55 -11.16 -0.43
CA GLY A 34 4.12 -11.01 -1.77
C GLY A 34 3.25 -10.24 -2.77
N TYR A 35 2.01 -9.90 -2.41
CA TYR A 35 1.09 -9.10 -3.20
C TYR A 35 0.23 -8.23 -2.29
N ILE A 36 0.16 -6.95 -2.58
CA ILE A 36 -0.69 -6.01 -1.86
C ILE A 36 -1.44 -5.11 -2.83
N ARG A 37 -2.71 -4.87 -2.54
CA ARG A 37 -3.50 -3.81 -3.15
C ARG A 37 -3.76 -2.73 -2.12
N ILE A 38 -3.56 -1.47 -2.51
CA ILE A 38 -3.81 -0.30 -1.67
C ILE A 38 -4.65 0.73 -2.43
N ASP A 39 -5.57 1.36 -1.72
CA ASP A 39 -6.38 2.47 -2.23
C ASP A 39 -6.69 3.46 -1.10
N GLY A 40 -6.75 4.74 -1.43
CA GLY A 40 -7.07 5.82 -0.50
C GLY A 40 -8.36 6.55 -0.87
N THR A 41 -9.42 6.31 -0.13
CA THR A 41 -10.72 6.95 -0.33
C THR A 41 -10.85 8.22 0.52
N PRO A 42 -11.19 9.39 -0.06
CA PRO A 42 -11.39 10.61 0.70
C PRO A 42 -12.63 10.50 1.60
N LEU A 43 -12.50 11.03 2.82
CA LEU A 43 -13.60 11.14 3.76
C LEU A 43 -13.62 12.50 4.44
N GLN A 44 -14.78 12.90 4.90
CA GLN A 44 -14.96 14.13 5.67
C GLN A 44 -14.96 13.80 7.17
N VAL A 45 -14.10 14.45 7.93
CA VAL A 45 -14.06 14.33 9.38
C VAL A 45 -14.63 15.59 9.99
N ILE A 46 -15.62 15.44 10.86
CA ILE A 46 -16.24 16.53 11.59
C ILE A 46 -15.42 16.80 12.85
N ASN A 47 -15.19 18.09 13.16
CA ASN A 47 -14.39 18.53 14.32
C ASN A 47 -12.94 18.05 14.30
N SER A 48 -12.31 18.01 13.13
CA SER A 48 -10.85 17.87 13.05
C SER A 48 -10.17 19.22 13.36
N ASP A 49 -8.92 19.17 13.81
CA ASP A 49 -8.09 20.37 14.03
C ASP A 49 -7.68 21.05 12.71
N LEU A 50 -8.01 20.44 11.58
CA LEU A 50 -7.75 20.96 10.25
C LEU A 50 -8.96 21.77 9.73
N PRO A 51 -8.75 22.72 8.79
CA PRO A 51 -9.86 23.44 8.16
C PRO A 51 -10.93 22.50 7.60
N ALA A 52 -12.19 22.91 7.63
CA ALA A 52 -13.34 22.12 7.17
C ALA A 52 -13.25 21.68 5.68
N SER A 53 -12.40 22.36 4.90
CA SER A 53 -12.10 22.01 3.50
C SER A 53 -11.05 20.90 3.37
N SER A 54 -10.39 20.50 4.46
CA SER A 54 -9.35 19.48 4.44
C SER A 54 -9.96 18.11 4.19
N LYS A 55 -9.38 17.38 3.24
CA LYS A 55 -9.75 16.00 2.96
C LYS A 55 -8.93 15.10 3.83
N HIS A 56 -9.59 14.22 4.55
CA HIS A 56 -9.00 13.09 5.24
C HIS A 56 -9.16 11.83 4.39
N TYR A 57 -8.43 10.78 4.69
CA TYR A 57 -8.45 9.57 3.88
C TYR A 57 -8.58 8.32 4.74
N MET A 58 -9.42 7.41 4.26
CA MET A 58 -9.43 6.03 4.69
C MET A 58 -8.66 5.22 3.67
N TRP A 59 -7.60 4.61 4.12
CA TRP A 59 -6.77 3.73 3.33
C TRP A 59 -7.21 2.29 3.53
N ILE A 60 -7.30 1.56 2.44
CA ILE A 60 -7.62 0.14 2.47
C ILE A 60 -6.41 -0.61 1.92
N ARG A 61 -5.90 -1.55 2.71
CA ARG A 61 -4.84 -2.47 2.29
C ARG A 61 -5.39 -3.88 2.23
N VAL A 62 -5.22 -4.54 1.10
CA VAL A 62 -5.74 -5.89 0.84
C VAL A 62 -4.62 -6.79 0.37
N ALA A 63 -4.46 -7.95 0.98
CA ALA A 63 -3.50 -8.96 0.59
C ALA A 63 -4.04 -10.38 0.81
N GLY A 64 -3.31 -11.38 0.34
CA GLY A 64 -3.66 -12.79 0.48
C GLY A 64 -4.47 -13.36 -0.68
N PRO A 65 -4.48 -14.71 -0.82
CA PRO A 65 -5.17 -15.41 -1.89
C PRO A 65 -6.70 -15.33 -1.74
N PRO A 66 -7.45 -15.65 -2.80
CA PRO A 66 -8.89 -15.76 -2.70
C PRO A 66 -9.31 -16.74 -1.59
N GLY A 67 -10.20 -16.30 -0.70
CA GLY A 67 -10.65 -17.07 0.47
C GLY A 67 -9.88 -16.82 1.76
N GLU A 68 -8.65 -16.29 1.68
CA GLU A 68 -7.82 -15.98 2.86
C GLU A 68 -7.35 -14.51 2.83
N ARG A 69 -8.19 -13.62 2.33
CA ARG A 69 -7.85 -12.22 2.19
C ARG A 69 -7.78 -11.54 3.56
N ILE A 70 -6.72 -10.78 3.74
CA ILE A 70 -6.56 -9.83 4.86
C ILE A 70 -6.93 -8.46 4.33
N ILE A 71 -7.81 -7.76 5.04
CA ILE A 71 -8.24 -6.39 4.72
C ILE A 71 -8.01 -5.54 5.96
N LEU A 72 -7.17 -4.51 5.83
CA LEU A 72 -6.90 -3.55 6.88
C LEU A 72 -7.33 -2.16 6.44
N PHE A 73 -7.85 -1.39 7.40
CA PHE A 73 -8.26 -0.01 7.23
C PHE A 73 -7.37 0.87 8.08
N ASP A 74 -6.79 1.90 7.45
CA ASP A 74 -5.95 2.87 8.12
C ASP A 74 -6.51 4.27 7.87
N TYR A 75 -6.59 5.09 8.90
CA TYR A 75 -6.95 6.49 8.79
C TYR A 75 -5.72 7.36 8.73
N ASP A 76 -5.71 8.32 7.82
CA ASP A 76 -4.66 9.34 7.75
C ASP A 76 -5.26 10.66 7.22
N PRO A 77 -4.88 11.82 7.79
CA PRO A 77 -5.33 13.12 7.29
C PRO A 77 -4.70 13.49 5.93
N SER A 78 -3.76 12.71 5.42
CA SER A 78 -3.04 12.97 4.18
C SER A 78 -3.21 11.85 3.14
N ARG A 79 -3.15 12.22 1.86
CA ARG A 79 -2.95 11.31 0.73
C ARG A 79 -1.51 11.39 0.18
N GLY A 80 -0.60 11.99 0.92
CA GLY A 80 0.77 12.20 0.48
C GLY A 80 1.59 10.92 0.33
N GLY A 81 2.72 11.04 -0.37
CA GLY A 81 3.68 9.94 -0.56
C GLY A 81 4.21 9.38 0.77
N ASP A 82 4.36 10.22 1.79
CA ASP A 82 4.82 9.81 3.12
C ASP A 82 3.88 8.81 3.78
N THR A 83 2.56 9.02 3.62
CA THR A 83 1.55 8.07 4.12
C THR A 83 1.65 6.73 3.36
N ALA A 84 1.78 6.78 2.03
CA ALA A 84 1.96 5.58 1.22
C ALA A 84 3.24 4.83 1.61
N MET A 85 4.35 5.54 1.82
CA MET A 85 5.62 4.97 2.28
C MET A 85 5.46 4.24 3.61
N ARG A 86 4.86 4.89 4.61
CA ARG A 86 4.62 4.31 5.93
C ARG A 86 3.74 3.06 5.88
N LEU A 87 2.66 3.10 5.09
CA LEU A 87 1.71 1.98 4.97
C LEU A 87 2.29 0.78 4.20
N LEU A 88 3.26 1.02 3.31
CA LEU A 88 3.91 0.01 2.48
C LEU A 88 5.26 -0.45 3.04
N GLU A 89 5.73 0.14 4.13
CA GLU A 89 6.98 -0.26 4.78
C GLU A 89 6.99 -1.75 5.12
N GLY A 90 8.07 -2.45 4.72
CA GLY A 90 8.23 -3.88 4.94
C GLY A 90 7.41 -4.79 3.99
N VAL A 91 6.61 -4.22 3.09
CA VAL A 91 5.93 -4.99 2.03
C VAL A 91 6.96 -5.46 1.00
N GLN A 92 6.77 -6.65 0.48
CA GLN A 92 7.60 -7.24 -0.58
C GLN A 92 6.75 -7.71 -1.75
N GLY A 93 7.34 -7.74 -2.95
CA GLY A 93 6.69 -8.28 -4.14
C GLY A 93 5.90 -7.25 -4.94
N THR A 94 4.63 -7.51 -5.20
CA THR A 94 3.82 -6.73 -6.14
C THR A 94 2.85 -5.79 -5.44
N LEU A 95 2.89 -4.52 -5.83
CA LEU A 95 1.98 -3.47 -5.41
C LEU A 95 0.97 -3.15 -6.51
N HIS A 96 -0.32 -3.26 -6.21
CA HIS A 96 -1.40 -2.88 -7.11
C HIS A 96 -2.14 -1.63 -6.59
N THR A 97 -2.30 -0.60 -7.44
CA THR A 97 -2.92 0.68 -7.08
C THR A 97 -3.86 1.19 -8.17
N ASP A 98 -4.51 2.33 -7.90
CA ASP A 98 -5.30 3.09 -8.87
C ASP A 98 -4.45 3.90 -9.88
N GLY A 99 -3.11 3.85 -9.78
CA GLY A 99 -2.20 4.60 -10.64
C GLY A 99 -1.94 6.05 -10.20
N HIS A 100 -2.28 6.40 -8.96
CA HIS A 100 -1.93 7.72 -8.42
C HIS A 100 -0.42 7.85 -8.19
N SER A 101 0.18 8.98 -8.61
CA SER A 101 1.64 9.20 -8.60
C SER A 101 2.32 9.09 -7.23
N ALA A 102 1.57 9.26 -6.14
CA ALA A 102 2.08 9.07 -4.77
C ALA A 102 2.62 7.65 -4.52
N TYR A 103 2.14 6.66 -5.28
CA TYR A 103 2.60 5.27 -5.16
C TYR A 103 3.86 4.97 -5.97
N ASP A 104 4.16 5.75 -7.01
CA ASP A 104 5.32 5.54 -7.88
C ASP A 104 6.62 5.67 -7.09
N GLU A 105 6.71 6.71 -6.27
CA GLU A 105 7.87 6.95 -5.41
C GLU A 105 8.01 5.86 -4.34
N ALA A 106 6.92 5.50 -3.68
CA ALA A 106 6.91 4.44 -2.67
C ALA A 106 7.34 3.09 -3.28
N ALA A 107 6.80 2.72 -4.45
CA ALA A 107 7.17 1.50 -5.14
C ALA A 107 8.65 1.48 -5.54
N ARG A 108 9.16 2.62 -6.02
CA ARG A 108 10.57 2.77 -6.40
C ARG A 108 11.53 2.63 -5.21
N VAL A 109 11.24 3.29 -4.11
CA VAL A 109 12.09 3.27 -2.90
C VAL A 109 12.08 1.91 -2.24
N LEU A 110 10.90 1.28 -2.14
CA LEU A 110 10.72 -0.03 -1.52
C LEU A 110 11.03 -1.21 -2.47
N SER A 111 11.44 -0.93 -3.72
CA SER A 111 11.76 -1.94 -4.74
C SER A 111 10.59 -2.89 -5.03
N LEU A 112 9.36 -2.37 -5.02
CA LEU A 112 8.15 -3.13 -5.33
C LEU A 112 7.90 -3.17 -6.84
N THR A 113 7.35 -4.28 -7.33
CA THR A 113 6.80 -4.35 -8.68
C THR A 113 5.47 -3.62 -8.71
N HIS A 114 5.42 -2.42 -9.31
CA HIS A 114 4.21 -1.59 -9.33
C HIS A 114 3.30 -1.92 -10.51
N CYS A 115 2.07 -2.30 -10.22
CA CYS A 115 1.00 -2.50 -11.18
C CYS A 115 -0.08 -1.43 -10.97
N GLY A 116 -0.04 -0.38 -11.79
CA GLY A 116 -1.07 0.66 -11.83
C GLY A 116 -2.29 0.21 -12.66
N ARG A 117 -3.45 0.76 -12.36
CA ARG A 117 -4.65 0.56 -13.19
C ARG A 117 -4.55 1.46 -14.42
N LEU A 118 -4.02 0.95 -15.52
CA LEU A 118 -4.28 1.53 -16.82
C LEU A 118 -5.65 1.07 -17.31
N ALA A 119 -6.34 1.96 -18.08
CA ALA A 119 -7.69 1.77 -18.62
C ALA A 119 -8.06 0.33 -19.03
N PRO A 120 -9.33 -0.04 -19.18
CA PRO A 120 -9.89 -1.40 -18.99
C PRO A 120 -9.29 -2.53 -19.84
N GLU A 121 -8.29 -2.29 -20.65
CA GLU A 121 -7.77 -3.31 -21.56
C GLU A 121 -6.29 -3.70 -21.40
N THR A 122 -5.51 -3.05 -20.53
CA THR A 122 -4.08 -3.43 -20.42
C THR A 122 -3.53 -3.19 -19.02
N SER A 123 -3.43 -4.23 -18.24
CA SER A 123 -2.65 -4.25 -16.99
C SER A 123 -1.15 -4.24 -17.35
N LEU A 124 -0.56 -3.09 -17.54
CA LEU A 124 0.88 -2.97 -17.67
C LEU A 124 1.50 -3.01 -16.25
N CYS A 125 2.02 -4.16 -15.90
CA CYS A 125 2.89 -4.32 -14.75
C CYS A 125 4.26 -3.74 -15.12
N GLN A 126 4.62 -2.60 -14.55
CA GLN A 126 5.97 -2.03 -14.72
C GLN A 126 6.91 -2.74 -13.75
N VAL A 127 7.61 -3.73 -14.25
CA VAL A 127 8.73 -4.34 -13.51
C VAL A 127 9.90 -3.36 -13.57
N THR A 128 10.20 -2.69 -12.47
CA THR A 128 11.43 -1.91 -12.33
C THR A 128 12.59 -2.87 -12.06
N ASP A 129 12.98 -3.66 -13.09
CA ASP A 129 14.13 -4.55 -13.00
C ASP A 129 15.42 -3.76 -13.17
N ARG A 130 16.10 -3.49 -12.05
CA ARG A 130 17.46 -2.92 -11.99
C ARG A 130 18.58 -3.93 -12.31
N ARG A 131 18.27 -5.20 -12.59
CA ARG A 131 19.30 -6.24 -12.79
C ARG A 131 19.84 -6.38 -14.21
N ARG A 132 19.41 -5.56 -15.19
CA ARG A 132 19.89 -5.69 -16.59
C ARG A 132 20.88 -4.64 -17.06
N ARG A 133 21.66 -4.01 -16.19
CA ARG A 133 22.73 -3.08 -16.61
C ARG A 133 24.15 -3.45 -16.15
N SER A 134 24.45 -4.72 -15.95
CA SER A 134 25.85 -5.15 -15.76
C SER A 134 26.09 -6.46 -16.49
N GLY A 135 26.22 -6.41 -17.80
CA GLY A 135 26.53 -7.62 -18.56
C GLY A 135 26.53 -7.40 -20.08
N SER A 136 27.19 -6.36 -20.54
CA SER A 136 27.50 -6.24 -21.97
C SER A 136 28.72 -5.36 -22.16
N LEU A 137 29.89 -5.89 -21.77
CA LEU A 137 31.15 -5.47 -22.32
C LEU A 137 32.03 -6.73 -22.37
N GLY A 138 32.33 -7.20 -23.55
CA GLY A 138 33.41 -8.17 -23.76
C GLY A 138 33.03 -9.32 -24.67
N GLY A 139 33.25 -9.15 -25.94
CA GLY A 139 33.20 -10.18 -26.94
C GLY A 139 33.78 -9.65 -28.24
N SER A 140 35.10 -9.43 -28.20
CA SER A 140 35.92 -9.02 -29.35
C SER A 140 35.87 -10.02 -30.48
N ALA A 141 35.87 -9.46 -31.66
CA ALA A 141 36.21 -10.09 -32.93
C ALA A 141 37.45 -11.01 -32.85
N LEU A 142 37.37 -12.15 -33.49
CA LEU A 142 38.49 -12.79 -34.16
C LEU A 142 38.00 -13.19 -35.56
N GLN A 143 38.39 -12.34 -36.51
CA GLN A 143 38.63 -12.76 -37.87
C GLN A 143 39.83 -13.71 -37.81
N ASP A 144 39.75 -14.82 -38.47
CA ASP A 144 40.94 -15.35 -39.08
C ASP A 144 40.60 -16.01 -40.40
N SER A 145 41.46 -15.64 -41.33
CA SER A 145 41.53 -16.05 -42.73
C SER A 145 42.13 -17.45 -42.84
N MET A 146 41.63 -18.30 -43.70
CA MET A 146 42.28 -19.04 -44.78
C MET A 146 41.31 -20.08 -45.34
#